data_9d7d946165aa1d0ad4bb22509858e91d
#
_entry.id   9d7d946165aa1d0ad4bb22509858e91d
#
_cell.length_a   1.000
_cell.length_b   1.000
_cell.length_c   1.000
_cell.angle_alpha   90.00
_cell.angle_beta   90.00
_cell.angle_gamma   90.00
#
_symmetry.space_group_name_H-M   'P 1'
#
loop_
_entity.id
_entity.type
_entity.pdbx_description
1 polymer ?
#
loop_
_entity_poly.entity_id
_entity_poly.type
_entity_poly.pdbx_seq_one_letter_code
_entity_poly.pdbx_strand_id
1 'polypeptide(L)'
;LKKMQEKKEEDIKARELLQELKGKEDVTVDGKHIKLYANIGGVKDVASVLANDAAGIGLFRSEFLYLEADNYPNEEAQFQAYKTVAENMAGKKVIVRTLDIGADKQVDYFNLDHEENPAMGYRAIRICLDRRDIFRTQLRALLRASAYGNIGIMYPMIISVDEVKEIKKIVESIKTELTEKGIEYGEVEQGIMIETPAAVMISDLLAEEVDFFSIGTNDLTQYTLAIDRQNSKLDNIYDSHHPAVLRMIQKTIENGHKAGCWVGICGELGADMTLTETFLKMGIDELSVSPTFVLPIRKLIREMSTK
;
A
#
# COMPACT_ATOMS: atom_id res chain seq x y z
N LEU A 1 32.76 26.82 -8.67
CA LEU A 1 31.65 27.74 -8.37
C LEU A 1 30.68 27.84 -9.56
N LYS A 2 31.15 28.18 -10.79
CA LYS A 2 30.27 28.36 -11.95
C LYS A 2 29.48 27.11 -12.33
N LYS A 3 30.10 25.93 -12.36
CA LYS A 3 29.44 24.64 -12.64
C LYS A 3 28.39 24.26 -11.56
N MET A 4 28.63 24.65 -10.30
CA MET A 4 27.68 24.40 -9.22
C MET A 4 26.47 25.34 -9.32
N GLN A 5 26.65 26.58 -9.77
CA GLN A 5 25.57 27.52 -10.01
C GLN A 5 24.69 27.10 -11.21
N GLU A 6 25.35 26.70 -12.32
CA GLU A 6 24.66 26.19 -13.51
C GLU A 6 23.78 24.97 -13.18
N LYS A 7 24.33 23.99 -12.42
CA LYS A 7 23.59 22.82 -11.97
C LYS A 7 22.43 23.18 -11.08
N LYS A 8 22.61 24.15 -10.17
CA LYS A 8 21.55 24.62 -9.28
C LYS A 8 20.40 25.30 -10.04
N GLU A 9 20.74 26.08 -11.08
CA GLU A 9 19.73 26.71 -11.96
C GLU A 9 18.98 25.68 -12.78
N GLU A 10 19.65 24.64 -13.30
CA GLU A 10 19.00 23.53 -14.02
C GLU A 10 18.06 22.75 -13.11
N ASP A 11 18.46 22.46 -11.87
CA ASP A 11 17.63 21.77 -10.87
C ASP A 11 16.39 22.61 -10.52
N ILE A 12 16.52 23.92 -10.40
CA ILE A 12 15.38 24.82 -10.13
C ILE A 12 14.41 24.81 -11.31
N LYS A 13 14.90 24.92 -12.54
CA LYS A 13 14.07 24.85 -13.75
C LYS A 13 13.34 23.52 -13.89
N ALA A 14 14.04 22.42 -13.60
CA ALA A 14 13.44 21.07 -13.63
C ALA A 14 12.29 20.95 -12.61
N ARG A 15 12.46 21.49 -11.40
CA ARG A 15 11.40 21.52 -10.37
C ARG A 15 10.22 22.39 -10.79
N GLU A 16 10.46 23.57 -11.38
CA GLU A 16 9.40 24.45 -11.88
C GLU A 16 8.58 23.78 -12.98
N LEU A 17 9.24 23.07 -13.91
CA LEU A 17 8.57 22.32 -14.97
C LEU A 17 7.68 21.20 -14.40
N LEU A 18 8.12 20.51 -13.34
CA LEU A 18 7.29 19.50 -12.67
C LEU A 18 6.06 20.10 -12.00
N GLN A 19 6.17 21.31 -11.44
CA GLN A 19 5.01 22.00 -10.82
C GLN A 19 3.90 22.30 -11.85
N GLU A 20 4.23 22.49 -13.11
CA GLU A 20 3.26 22.69 -14.18
C GLU A 20 2.40 21.45 -14.46
N LEU A 21 2.86 20.27 -14.00
CA LEU A 21 2.10 19.01 -14.14
C LEU A 21 0.99 18.87 -13.10
N LYS A 22 0.95 19.70 -12.08
CA LYS A 22 -0.17 19.68 -11.11
C LYS A 22 -1.49 19.93 -11.83
N GLY A 23 -2.49 19.12 -11.48
CA GLY A 23 -3.80 19.16 -12.12
C GLY A 23 -3.87 18.44 -13.48
N LYS A 24 -2.75 17.93 -13.99
CA LYS A 24 -2.73 17.11 -15.21
C LYS A 24 -3.10 15.66 -14.88
N GLU A 25 -3.74 15.01 -15.84
CA GLU A 25 -4.14 13.60 -15.69
C GLU A 25 -2.94 12.65 -15.76
N ASP A 26 -3.04 11.57 -14.99
CA ASP A 26 -2.09 10.46 -15.01
C ASP A 26 -2.48 9.49 -16.14
N VAL A 27 -2.20 9.88 -17.37
CA VAL A 27 -2.63 9.18 -18.57
C VAL A 27 -1.45 8.98 -19.53
N THR A 28 -1.34 7.78 -20.10
CA THR A 28 -0.34 7.47 -21.12
C THR A 28 -0.72 8.11 -22.46
N VAL A 29 0.23 8.14 -23.40
CA VAL A 29 -0.02 8.71 -24.75
C VAL A 29 -1.07 7.92 -25.52
N ASP A 30 -1.25 6.64 -25.21
CA ASP A 30 -2.28 5.76 -25.80
C ASP A 30 -3.59 5.72 -24.99
N GLY A 31 -3.75 6.58 -23.99
CA GLY A 31 -5.01 6.83 -23.27
C GLY A 31 -5.29 5.94 -22.06
N LYS A 32 -4.31 5.17 -21.58
CA LYS A 32 -4.46 4.39 -20.34
C LYS A 32 -4.33 5.30 -19.13
N HIS A 33 -5.36 5.35 -18.29
CA HIS A 33 -5.34 6.05 -17.02
C HIS A 33 -4.68 5.19 -15.94
N ILE A 34 -3.76 5.77 -15.19
CA ILE A 34 -3.05 5.14 -14.09
C ILE A 34 -3.46 5.82 -12.78
N LYS A 35 -3.68 5.03 -11.73
CA LYS A 35 -3.86 5.58 -10.38
C LYS A 35 -2.46 5.89 -9.82
N LEU A 36 -2.10 7.15 -9.77
CA LEU A 36 -0.82 7.58 -9.21
C LEU A 36 -1.08 8.11 -7.79
N TYR A 37 -0.84 7.24 -6.83
CA TYR A 37 -1.14 7.44 -5.43
C TYR A 37 0.13 7.64 -4.60
N ALA A 38 -0.03 8.08 -3.37
CA ALA A 38 1.06 8.29 -2.44
C ALA A 38 1.03 7.30 -1.28
N ASN A 39 2.22 6.97 -0.77
CA ASN A 39 2.42 6.23 0.46
C ASN A 39 2.57 7.20 1.62
N ILE A 40 1.91 6.94 2.74
CA ILE A 40 2.06 7.72 3.97
C ILE A 40 2.30 6.82 5.19
N GLY A 41 2.95 7.39 6.20
CA GLY A 41 3.21 6.73 7.49
C GLY A 41 2.48 7.36 8.66
N GLY A 42 1.69 8.41 8.44
CA GLY A 42 0.95 9.08 9.51
C GLY A 42 0.06 10.19 8.98
N VAL A 43 -0.79 10.73 9.84
CA VAL A 43 -1.74 11.82 9.50
C VAL A 43 -1.02 13.07 9.00
N LYS A 44 0.14 13.39 9.57
CA LYS A 44 0.96 14.55 9.19
C LYS A 44 1.43 14.55 7.73
N ASP A 45 1.46 13.40 7.09
CA ASP A 45 1.95 13.28 5.71
C ASP A 45 0.92 13.72 4.66
N VAL A 46 -0.34 13.90 5.04
CA VAL A 46 -1.41 14.30 4.11
C VAL A 46 -1.11 15.62 3.42
N ALA A 47 -0.53 16.58 4.12
CA ALA A 47 -0.14 17.86 3.53
C ALA A 47 0.83 17.67 2.35
N SER A 48 1.81 16.77 2.48
CA SER A 48 2.75 16.45 1.41
C SER A 48 2.08 15.73 0.25
N VAL A 49 1.11 14.85 0.53
CA VAL A 49 0.30 14.18 -0.51
C VAL A 49 -0.43 15.20 -1.38
N LEU A 50 -1.09 16.14 -0.75
CA LEU A 50 -1.85 17.20 -1.43
C LEU A 50 -0.93 18.18 -2.18
N ALA A 51 0.20 18.55 -1.56
CA ALA A 51 1.18 19.45 -2.17
C ALA A 51 1.83 18.84 -3.42
N ASN A 52 1.98 17.53 -3.49
CA ASN A 52 2.51 16.81 -4.64
C ASN A 52 1.43 16.31 -5.61
N ASP A 53 0.18 16.67 -5.38
CA ASP A 53 -0.95 16.40 -6.27
C ASP A 53 -1.19 14.92 -6.55
N ALA A 54 -1.01 14.05 -5.57
CA ALA A 54 -1.35 12.65 -5.70
C ALA A 54 -2.86 12.45 -5.86
N ALA A 55 -3.25 11.50 -6.68
CA ALA A 55 -4.66 11.20 -6.94
C ALA A 55 -5.36 10.45 -5.79
N GLY A 56 -4.60 9.95 -4.84
CA GLY A 56 -5.10 9.24 -3.67
C GLY A 56 -3.94 8.78 -2.78
N ILE A 57 -4.28 8.03 -1.75
CA ILE A 57 -3.32 7.35 -0.88
C ILE A 57 -3.49 5.85 -1.11
N GLY A 58 -2.46 5.22 -1.68
CA GLY A 58 -2.47 3.79 -2.00
C GLY A 58 -1.92 2.91 -0.87
N LEU A 59 -1.19 3.50 0.06
CA LEU A 59 -0.70 2.83 1.24
C LEU A 59 -0.63 3.80 2.40
N PHE A 60 -1.57 3.66 3.33
CA PHE A 60 -1.51 4.29 4.64
C PHE A 60 -1.09 3.23 5.65
N ARG A 61 0.17 3.31 6.10
CA ARG A 61 0.72 2.41 7.13
C ARG A 61 0.14 2.82 8.48
N SER A 62 -0.72 1.97 9.03
CA SER A 62 -1.41 2.26 10.29
C SER A 62 -0.57 2.01 11.55
N GLU A 63 0.65 1.48 11.38
CA GLU A 63 1.52 1.11 12.51
C GLU A 63 1.85 2.28 13.43
N PHE A 64 1.90 3.51 12.90
CA PHE A 64 2.22 4.70 13.70
C PHE A 64 1.29 4.86 14.93
N LEU A 65 0.03 4.48 14.79
CA LEU A 65 -0.94 4.54 15.89
C LEU A 65 -0.55 3.64 17.06
N TYR A 66 0.06 2.50 16.74
CA TYR A 66 0.51 1.52 17.73
C TYR A 66 1.90 1.85 18.25
N LEU A 67 2.80 2.34 17.40
CA LEU A 67 4.18 2.67 17.76
C LEU A 67 4.29 3.92 18.63
N GLU A 68 3.41 4.89 18.46
CA GLU A 68 3.38 6.15 19.20
C GLU A 68 2.57 6.05 20.51
N ALA A 69 1.89 4.94 20.75
CA ALA A 69 1.06 4.73 21.92
C ALA A 69 1.76 3.86 22.99
N ASP A 70 1.37 4.04 24.24
CA ASP A 70 1.85 3.24 25.39
C ASP A 70 1.05 1.95 25.60
N ASN A 71 -0.10 1.83 24.94
CA ASN A 71 -0.98 0.69 24.95
C ASN A 71 -1.74 0.60 23.61
N TYR A 72 -2.49 -0.47 23.39
CA TYR A 72 -3.31 -0.63 22.19
C TYR A 72 -4.19 0.61 21.99
N PRO A 73 -4.10 1.27 20.82
CA PRO A 73 -4.97 2.41 20.54
C PRO A 73 -6.44 1.95 20.53
N ASN A 74 -7.30 2.70 21.22
CA ASN A 74 -8.73 2.39 21.25
C ASN A 74 -9.41 2.73 19.93
N GLU A 75 -10.65 2.27 19.77
CA GLU A 75 -11.43 2.46 18.55
C GLU A 75 -11.60 3.95 18.22
N GLU A 76 -11.89 4.79 19.22
CA GLU A 76 -12.13 6.22 19.02
C GLU A 76 -10.87 6.96 18.52
N ALA A 77 -9.71 6.67 19.12
CA ALA A 77 -8.44 7.26 18.70
C ALA A 77 -8.10 6.88 17.24
N GLN A 78 -8.28 5.62 16.89
CA GLN A 78 -8.07 5.15 15.52
C GLN A 78 -9.10 5.78 14.56
N PHE A 79 -10.36 5.80 14.94
CA PHE A 79 -11.43 6.39 14.13
C PHE A 79 -11.13 7.86 13.80
N GLN A 80 -10.73 8.66 14.79
CA GLN A 80 -10.40 10.06 14.56
C GLN A 80 -9.23 10.24 13.60
N ALA A 81 -8.20 9.41 13.70
CA ALA A 81 -7.06 9.45 12.78
C ALA A 81 -7.48 9.12 11.33
N TYR A 82 -8.21 8.05 11.13
CA TYR A 82 -8.67 7.62 9.79
C TYR A 82 -9.67 8.63 9.19
N LYS A 83 -10.59 9.12 10.00
CA LYS A 83 -11.56 10.15 9.60
C LYS A 83 -10.87 11.42 9.14
N THR A 84 -9.89 11.90 9.90
CA THR A 84 -9.12 13.10 9.56
C THR A 84 -8.45 12.97 8.19
N VAL A 85 -7.81 11.84 7.94
CA VAL A 85 -7.18 11.59 6.63
C VAL A 85 -8.23 11.53 5.53
N ALA A 86 -9.32 10.79 5.74
CA ALA A 86 -10.39 10.65 4.75
C ALA A 86 -11.01 12.00 4.37
N GLU A 87 -11.32 12.83 5.36
CA GLU A 87 -11.90 14.16 5.14
C GLU A 87 -10.92 15.09 4.40
N ASN A 88 -9.65 15.11 4.82
CA ASN A 88 -8.62 15.94 4.20
C ASN A 88 -8.33 15.54 2.74
N MET A 89 -8.55 14.29 2.38
CA MET A 89 -8.40 13.82 1.01
C MET A 89 -9.60 14.14 0.11
N ALA A 90 -10.68 14.70 0.65
CA ALA A 90 -11.80 15.26 -0.10
C ALA A 90 -12.39 14.30 -1.16
N GLY A 91 -12.69 13.07 -0.76
CA GLY A 91 -13.28 12.04 -1.62
C GLY A 91 -12.28 11.21 -2.44
N LYS A 92 -11.00 11.59 -2.45
CA LYS A 92 -9.95 10.78 -3.05
C LYS A 92 -9.73 9.51 -2.24
N LYS A 93 -9.35 8.43 -2.92
CA LYS A 93 -9.15 7.12 -2.30
C LYS A 93 -8.08 7.16 -1.21
N VAL A 94 -8.37 6.51 -0.09
CA VAL A 94 -7.43 6.28 0.99
C VAL A 94 -7.44 4.80 1.34
N ILE A 95 -6.37 4.09 1.01
CA ILE A 95 -6.22 2.67 1.32
C ILE A 95 -5.39 2.52 2.58
N VAL A 96 -6.01 1.99 3.63
CA VAL A 96 -5.36 1.76 4.92
C VAL A 96 -4.94 0.30 5.02
N ARG A 97 -3.66 0.07 5.23
CA ARG A 97 -3.15 -1.26 5.55
C ARG A 97 -3.39 -1.55 7.02
N THR A 98 -4.01 -2.68 7.31
CA THR A 98 -4.17 -3.13 8.70
C THR A 98 -2.82 -3.42 9.34
N LEU A 99 -2.82 -3.61 10.65
CA LEU A 99 -1.64 -3.78 11.48
C LEU A 99 -0.57 -4.68 10.83
N ASP A 100 0.63 -4.14 10.64
CA ASP A 100 1.81 -4.87 10.15
C ASP A 100 2.96 -4.72 11.15
N ILE A 101 2.81 -5.33 12.32
CA ILE A 101 3.81 -5.38 13.40
C ILE A 101 4.23 -6.83 13.61
N GLY A 102 5.49 -7.01 13.97
CA GLY A 102 6.10 -8.29 14.31
C GLY A 102 7.20 -8.12 15.33
N ALA A 103 7.91 -9.21 15.66
CA ALA A 103 8.96 -9.23 16.68
C ALA A 103 10.17 -8.33 16.36
N ASP A 104 10.32 -7.91 15.09
CA ASP A 104 11.35 -6.96 14.64
C ASP A 104 11.06 -5.51 15.02
N LYS A 105 9.82 -5.20 15.41
CA LYS A 105 9.40 -3.87 15.86
C LYS A 105 9.19 -3.89 17.36
N GLN A 106 9.85 -2.99 18.08
CA GLN A 106 9.77 -2.92 19.53
C GLN A 106 8.49 -2.21 19.98
N VAL A 107 7.45 -2.99 20.20
CA VAL A 107 6.18 -2.55 20.78
C VAL A 107 5.92 -3.40 22.03
N ASP A 108 6.36 -2.90 23.17
CA ASP A 108 6.44 -3.67 24.44
C ASP A 108 5.09 -4.25 24.89
N TYR A 109 4.00 -3.50 24.74
CA TYR A 109 2.68 -3.94 25.17
C TYR A 109 2.09 -5.09 24.32
N PHE A 110 2.68 -5.39 23.16
CA PHE A 110 2.31 -6.58 22.38
C PHE A 110 2.80 -7.86 23.01
N ASN A 111 3.84 -7.80 23.85
CA ASN A 111 4.46 -8.95 24.49
C ASN A 111 4.78 -10.08 23.50
N LEU A 112 5.41 -9.74 22.41
CA LEU A 112 5.83 -10.71 21.40
C LEU A 112 7.10 -11.41 21.83
N ASP A 113 7.13 -12.73 21.65
CA ASP A 113 8.30 -13.54 21.92
C ASP A 113 9.43 -13.18 20.95
N HIS A 114 10.68 -13.39 21.38
CA HIS A 114 11.82 -13.31 20.48
C HIS A 114 11.72 -14.40 19.42
N GLU A 115 11.97 -14.04 18.16
CA GLU A 115 11.97 -14.97 17.04
C GLU A 115 13.30 -14.90 16.29
N GLU A 116 13.80 -16.07 15.85
CA GLU A 116 15.02 -16.14 15.04
C GLU A 116 14.82 -15.53 13.64
N ASN A 117 13.61 -15.67 13.09
CA ASN A 117 13.27 -15.18 11.76
C ASN A 117 11.95 -14.36 11.81
N PRO A 118 11.97 -13.16 12.40
CA PRO A 118 10.74 -12.38 12.60
C PRO A 118 10.00 -12.03 11.31
N ALA A 119 10.71 -11.89 10.19
CA ALA A 119 10.10 -11.62 8.90
C ALA A 119 9.19 -12.77 8.42
N MET A 120 9.44 -14.00 8.86
CA MET A 120 8.65 -15.19 8.55
C MET A 120 7.82 -15.69 9.74
N GLY A 121 7.69 -14.88 10.77
CA GLY A 121 7.13 -15.26 12.05
C GLY A 121 5.70 -14.80 12.30
N TYR A 122 5.41 -14.64 13.59
CA TYR A 122 4.13 -14.17 14.12
C TYR A 122 4.03 -12.66 13.94
N ARG A 123 3.43 -12.26 12.84
CA ARG A 123 3.37 -10.85 12.45
C ARG A 123 2.11 -10.55 11.63
N ALA A 124 1.76 -9.27 11.56
CA ALA A 124 0.75 -8.73 10.67
C ALA A 124 -0.60 -9.46 10.80
N ILE A 125 -1.15 -9.97 9.71
CA ILE A 125 -2.44 -10.66 9.71
C ILE A 125 -2.46 -11.90 10.62
N ARG A 126 -1.31 -12.51 10.86
CA ARG A 126 -1.21 -13.67 11.76
C ARG A 126 -1.52 -13.29 13.20
N ILE A 127 -1.04 -12.11 13.64
CA ILE A 127 -1.41 -11.54 14.94
C ILE A 127 -2.90 -11.18 14.94
N CYS A 128 -3.38 -10.54 13.89
CA CYS A 128 -4.77 -10.08 13.79
C CYS A 128 -5.78 -11.22 13.86
N LEU A 129 -5.52 -12.33 13.20
CA LEU A 129 -6.42 -13.50 13.21
C LEU A 129 -6.35 -14.31 14.51
N ASP A 130 -5.27 -14.20 15.25
CA ASP A 130 -5.09 -14.82 16.56
C ASP A 130 -5.61 -13.93 17.69
N ARG A 131 -5.28 -12.65 17.67
CA ARG A 131 -5.74 -11.63 18.62
C ARG A 131 -6.88 -10.80 18.01
N ARG A 132 -8.04 -11.42 17.86
CA ARG A 132 -9.17 -10.86 17.10
C ARG A 132 -9.78 -9.59 17.71
N ASP A 133 -9.69 -9.40 18.99
CA ASP A 133 -10.12 -8.16 19.66
C ASP A 133 -9.37 -6.93 19.14
N ILE A 134 -8.05 -7.04 18.96
CA ILE A 134 -7.22 -5.98 18.40
C ILE A 134 -7.63 -5.70 16.95
N PHE A 135 -7.82 -6.74 16.16
CA PHE A 135 -8.21 -6.64 14.76
C PHE A 135 -9.61 -6.04 14.60
N ARG A 136 -10.57 -6.49 15.41
CA ARG A 136 -11.94 -5.96 15.38
C ARG A 136 -11.97 -4.47 15.72
N THR A 137 -11.19 -4.04 16.69
CA THR A 137 -11.07 -2.62 17.06
C THR A 137 -10.61 -1.78 15.88
N GLN A 138 -9.56 -2.21 15.15
CA GLN A 138 -9.08 -1.52 13.98
C GLN A 138 -10.12 -1.50 12.84
N LEU A 139 -10.74 -2.64 12.56
CA LEU A 139 -11.74 -2.75 11.48
C LEU A 139 -13.00 -1.92 11.77
N ARG A 140 -13.45 -1.88 13.03
CA ARG A 140 -14.58 -1.02 13.42
C ARG A 140 -14.26 0.45 13.18
N ALA A 141 -13.08 0.89 13.57
CA ALA A 141 -12.62 2.25 13.36
C ALA A 141 -12.56 2.62 11.87
N LEU A 142 -12.04 1.71 11.04
CA LEU A 142 -11.96 1.89 9.59
C LEU A 142 -13.34 1.97 8.94
N LEU A 143 -14.24 1.07 9.30
CA LEU A 143 -15.62 1.08 8.78
C LEU A 143 -16.37 2.35 9.19
N ARG A 144 -16.23 2.80 10.43
CA ARG A 144 -16.80 4.07 10.88
C ARG A 144 -16.24 5.25 10.08
N ALA A 145 -14.94 5.27 9.86
CA ALA A 145 -14.29 6.33 9.08
C ALA A 145 -14.75 6.35 7.62
N SER A 146 -15.17 5.21 7.06
CA SER A 146 -15.64 5.11 5.68
C SER A 146 -16.91 5.89 5.39
N ALA A 147 -17.67 6.28 6.42
CA ALA A 147 -18.80 7.19 6.27
C ALA A 147 -18.38 8.63 5.93
N TYR A 148 -17.11 8.97 6.13
CA TYR A 148 -16.57 10.34 5.98
C TYR A 148 -15.63 10.53 4.79
N GLY A 149 -15.42 9.50 4.00
CA GLY A 149 -14.58 9.55 2.81
C GLY A 149 -14.44 8.20 2.13
N ASN A 150 -13.57 8.14 1.13
CA ASN A 150 -13.39 6.94 0.30
C ASN A 150 -12.27 6.05 0.87
N ILE A 151 -12.63 5.22 1.84
CA ILE A 151 -11.72 4.29 2.50
C ILE A 151 -11.69 2.93 1.79
N GLY A 152 -10.48 2.41 1.55
CA GLY A 152 -10.24 1.01 1.24
C GLY A 152 -9.41 0.36 2.34
N ILE A 153 -9.52 -0.93 2.50
CA ILE A 153 -8.76 -1.71 3.50
C ILE A 153 -7.89 -2.72 2.78
N MET A 154 -6.64 -2.82 3.18
CA MET A 154 -5.66 -3.75 2.63
C MET A 154 -5.05 -4.62 3.74
N TYR A 155 -5.06 -5.93 3.52
CA TYR A 155 -4.56 -6.91 4.49
C TYR A 155 -3.18 -7.41 4.09
N PRO A 156 -2.16 -7.27 4.96
CA PRO A 156 -0.79 -7.69 4.66
C PRO A 156 -0.52 -9.15 4.98
N MET A 157 0.55 -9.70 4.42
CA MET A 157 1.10 -11.04 4.73
C MET A 157 0.16 -12.21 4.47
N ILE A 158 -0.69 -12.11 3.48
CA ILE A 158 -1.63 -13.17 3.09
C ILE A 158 -0.88 -14.32 2.39
N ILE A 159 -1.21 -15.55 2.76
CA ILE A 159 -0.70 -16.77 2.12
C ILE A 159 -1.79 -17.74 1.66
N SER A 160 -3.05 -17.49 2.03
CA SER A 160 -4.14 -18.44 1.73
C SER A 160 -5.49 -17.76 1.49
N VAL A 161 -6.34 -18.44 0.76
CA VAL A 161 -7.74 -18.05 0.55
C VAL A 161 -8.53 -18.11 1.87
N ASP A 162 -8.25 -19.09 2.70
CA ASP A 162 -8.93 -19.26 3.99
C ASP A 162 -8.73 -18.06 4.92
N GLU A 163 -7.53 -17.48 4.94
CA GLU A 163 -7.28 -16.23 5.68
C GLU A 163 -8.21 -15.11 5.19
N VAL A 164 -8.32 -14.93 3.89
CA VAL A 164 -9.17 -13.87 3.30
C VAL A 164 -10.65 -14.11 3.62
N LYS A 165 -11.12 -15.35 3.50
CA LYS A 165 -12.51 -15.71 3.85
C LYS A 165 -12.81 -15.44 5.31
N GLU A 166 -11.89 -15.76 6.21
CA GLU A 166 -12.04 -15.49 7.64
C GLU A 166 -12.09 -13.98 7.94
N ILE A 167 -11.22 -13.21 7.30
CA ILE A 167 -11.23 -11.74 7.40
C ILE A 167 -12.59 -11.19 6.96
N LYS A 168 -13.10 -11.64 5.83
CA LYS A 168 -14.39 -11.18 5.29
C LYS A 168 -15.54 -11.50 6.24
N LYS A 169 -15.53 -12.66 6.88
CA LYS A 169 -16.53 -13.00 7.92
C LYS A 169 -16.46 -12.04 9.10
N ILE A 170 -15.27 -11.69 9.56
CA ILE A 170 -15.09 -10.73 10.65
C ILE A 170 -15.63 -9.35 10.24
N VAL A 171 -15.32 -8.88 9.06
CA VAL A 171 -15.81 -7.60 8.53
C VAL A 171 -17.34 -7.58 8.45
N GLU A 172 -17.97 -8.63 7.91
CA GLU A 172 -19.43 -8.73 7.83
C GLU A 172 -20.08 -8.76 9.22
N SER A 173 -19.47 -9.46 10.17
CA SER A 173 -19.90 -9.46 11.58
C SER A 173 -19.90 -8.05 12.18
N ILE A 174 -18.85 -7.27 11.90
CA ILE A 174 -18.73 -5.89 12.38
C ILE A 174 -19.78 -4.99 11.73
N LYS A 175 -20.00 -5.13 10.42
CA LYS A 175 -21.05 -4.37 9.70
C LYS A 175 -22.43 -4.62 10.31
N THR A 176 -22.72 -5.86 10.66
CA THR A 176 -23.98 -6.23 11.33
C THR A 176 -24.10 -5.53 12.69
N GLU A 177 -23.03 -5.56 13.51
CA GLU A 177 -23.02 -4.87 14.81
C GLU A 177 -23.24 -3.35 14.66
N LEU A 178 -22.55 -2.71 13.71
CA LEU A 178 -22.70 -1.28 13.46
C LEU A 178 -24.12 -0.92 13.02
N THR A 179 -24.70 -1.71 12.14
CA THR A 179 -26.07 -1.53 11.67
C THR A 179 -27.08 -1.65 12.83
N GLU A 180 -26.93 -2.66 13.66
CA GLU A 180 -27.79 -2.86 14.84
C GLU A 180 -27.72 -1.71 15.85
N LYS A 181 -26.56 -1.07 15.95
CA LYS A 181 -26.32 0.09 16.83
C LYS A 181 -26.66 1.43 16.16
N GLY A 182 -27.09 1.44 14.91
CA GLY A 182 -27.39 2.66 14.16
C GLY A 182 -26.13 3.51 13.86
N ILE A 183 -24.97 2.89 13.78
CA ILE A 183 -23.70 3.57 13.45
C ILE A 183 -23.48 3.48 11.94
N GLU A 184 -23.32 4.63 11.29
CA GLU A 184 -23.09 4.72 9.84
C GLU A 184 -21.74 4.20 9.42
N TYR A 185 -21.70 3.56 8.26
CA TYR A 185 -20.49 3.21 7.53
C TYR A 185 -20.79 3.22 6.03
N GLY A 186 -19.76 3.45 5.22
CA GLY A 186 -19.87 3.46 3.76
C GLY A 186 -19.47 2.14 3.13
N GLU A 187 -19.46 2.11 1.81
CA GLU A 187 -18.91 1.00 1.04
C GLU A 187 -17.38 1.05 1.09
N VAL A 188 -16.77 -0.09 1.34
CA VAL A 188 -15.32 -0.21 1.49
C VAL A 188 -14.81 -1.29 0.56
N GLU A 189 -13.91 -0.92 -0.36
CA GLU A 189 -13.13 -1.91 -1.09
C GLU A 189 -12.19 -2.64 -0.13
N GLN A 190 -12.09 -3.95 -0.29
CA GLN A 190 -11.17 -4.79 0.47
C GLN A 190 -10.18 -5.43 -0.49
N GLY A 191 -8.91 -5.22 -0.25
CA GLY A 191 -7.83 -5.81 -1.03
C GLY A 191 -6.78 -6.44 -0.15
N ILE A 192 -5.79 -7.05 -0.78
CA ILE A 192 -4.69 -7.68 -0.09
C ILE A 192 -3.35 -7.21 -0.64
N MET A 193 -2.34 -7.20 0.22
CA MET A 193 -0.97 -7.02 -0.22
C MET A 193 -0.45 -8.37 -0.71
N ILE A 194 0.00 -8.41 -1.96
CA ILE A 194 0.69 -9.56 -2.53
C ILE A 194 2.18 -9.37 -2.29
N GLU A 195 2.70 -10.06 -1.30
CA GLU A 195 4.08 -9.90 -0.86
C GLU A 195 4.77 -11.21 -0.48
N THR A 196 4.06 -12.33 -0.63
CA THR A 196 4.62 -13.66 -0.45
C THR A 196 4.57 -14.44 -1.77
N PRO A 197 5.57 -15.27 -2.06
CA PRO A 197 5.51 -16.14 -3.24
C PRO A 197 4.28 -17.03 -3.27
N ALA A 198 3.81 -17.51 -2.10
CA ALA A 198 2.58 -18.28 -2.01
C ALA A 198 1.37 -17.51 -2.55
N ALA A 199 1.20 -16.25 -2.15
CA ALA A 199 0.10 -15.42 -2.63
C ALA A 199 0.16 -15.18 -4.14
N VAL A 200 1.36 -15.00 -4.69
CA VAL A 200 1.54 -14.88 -6.15
C VAL A 200 1.06 -16.13 -6.87
N MET A 201 1.47 -17.30 -6.37
CA MET A 201 1.15 -18.58 -7.02
C MET A 201 -0.33 -18.94 -7.01
N ILE A 202 -1.07 -18.45 -6.00
CA ILE A 202 -2.53 -18.64 -5.90
C ILE A 202 -3.31 -17.35 -6.15
N SER A 203 -2.70 -16.36 -6.80
CA SER A 203 -3.34 -15.07 -7.02
C SER A 203 -4.61 -15.15 -7.88
N ASP A 204 -4.75 -16.16 -8.73
CA ASP A 204 -5.99 -16.46 -9.44
C ASP A 204 -7.15 -16.78 -8.48
N LEU A 205 -6.89 -17.56 -7.44
CA LEU A 205 -7.88 -17.90 -6.42
C LEU A 205 -8.17 -16.73 -5.49
N LEU A 206 -7.12 -16.02 -5.08
CA LEU A 206 -7.24 -14.84 -4.20
C LEU A 206 -8.01 -13.70 -4.86
N ALA A 207 -7.84 -13.51 -6.17
CA ALA A 207 -8.50 -12.45 -6.92
C ALA A 207 -10.03 -12.57 -6.94
N GLU A 208 -10.56 -13.77 -6.78
CA GLU A 208 -12.02 -14.00 -6.68
C GLU A 208 -12.61 -13.53 -5.35
N GLU A 209 -11.78 -13.31 -4.35
CA GLU A 209 -12.20 -12.99 -2.99
C GLU A 209 -12.04 -11.50 -2.62
N VAL A 210 -11.33 -10.72 -3.41
CA VAL A 210 -10.98 -9.33 -3.09
C VAL A 210 -11.24 -8.38 -4.26
N ASP A 211 -11.24 -7.08 -3.97
CA ASP A 211 -11.48 -6.04 -4.97
C ASP A 211 -10.19 -5.59 -5.69
N PHE A 212 -9.06 -5.73 -5.01
CA PHE A 212 -7.77 -5.30 -5.56
C PHE A 212 -6.58 -6.04 -4.96
N PHE A 213 -5.46 -5.98 -5.68
CA PHE A 213 -4.14 -6.38 -5.20
C PHE A 213 -3.21 -5.16 -5.14
N SER A 214 -2.41 -5.10 -4.09
CA SER A 214 -1.28 -4.18 -4.00
C SER A 214 -0.01 -4.98 -3.78
N ILE A 215 0.93 -4.90 -4.71
CA ILE A 215 2.14 -5.73 -4.64
C ILE A 215 3.16 -5.06 -3.73
N GLY A 216 3.49 -5.71 -2.63
CA GLY A 216 4.53 -5.30 -1.70
C GLY A 216 5.88 -5.82 -2.16
N THR A 217 6.52 -5.11 -3.06
CA THR A 217 7.73 -5.58 -3.76
C THR A 217 8.93 -5.77 -2.86
N ASN A 218 9.01 -5.06 -1.73
CA ASN A 218 10.14 -5.18 -0.80
C ASN A 218 10.16 -6.58 -0.16
N ASP A 219 9.06 -6.98 0.45
CA ASP A 219 8.93 -8.31 1.06
C ASP A 219 8.89 -9.41 0.00
N LEU A 220 8.21 -9.18 -1.11
CA LEU A 220 8.18 -10.16 -2.20
C LEU A 220 9.59 -10.49 -2.71
N THR A 221 10.42 -9.49 -2.91
CA THR A 221 11.82 -9.69 -3.33
C THR A 221 12.61 -10.45 -2.27
N GLN A 222 12.49 -10.04 -1.00
CA GLN A 222 13.15 -10.70 0.12
C GLN A 222 12.81 -12.19 0.22
N TYR A 223 11.53 -12.54 0.18
CA TYR A 223 11.09 -13.93 0.27
C TYR A 223 11.42 -14.74 -0.99
N THR A 224 11.34 -14.12 -2.16
CA THR A 224 11.63 -14.80 -3.43
C THR A 224 13.11 -15.16 -3.54
N LEU A 225 14.00 -14.24 -3.19
CA LEU A 225 15.45 -14.44 -3.27
C LEU A 225 16.01 -15.11 -2.01
N ALA A 226 15.23 -15.26 -0.95
CA ALA A 226 15.66 -15.74 0.35
C ALA A 226 16.85 -14.92 0.90
N ILE A 227 16.77 -13.62 0.75
CA ILE A 227 17.80 -12.67 1.21
C ILE A 227 17.16 -11.68 2.17
N ASP A 228 17.73 -11.57 3.37
CA ASP A 228 17.36 -10.51 4.31
C ASP A 228 17.87 -9.16 3.78
N ARG A 229 16.94 -8.28 3.37
CA ARG A 229 17.27 -6.94 2.85
C ARG A 229 17.96 -6.02 3.85
N GLN A 230 17.93 -6.37 5.14
CA GLN A 230 18.63 -5.66 6.20
C GLN A 230 20.10 -6.07 6.32
N ASN A 231 20.50 -7.16 5.66
CA ASN A 231 21.86 -7.69 5.72
C ASN A 231 22.73 -7.09 4.62
N SER A 232 23.51 -6.07 4.96
CA SER A 232 24.38 -5.36 4.02
C SER A 232 25.44 -6.25 3.34
N LYS A 233 25.79 -7.38 3.92
CA LYS A 233 26.74 -8.34 3.33
C LYS A 233 26.20 -8.99 2.05
N LEU A 234 24.88 -8.94 1.85
CA LEU A 234 24.20 -9.55 0.71
C LEU A 234 23.78 -8.53 -0.35
N ASP A 235 24.11 -7.26 -0.18
CA ASP A 235 23.66 -6.19 -1.09
C ASP A 235 24.02 -6.45 -2.55
N ASN A 236 25.19 -7.04 -2.82
CA ASN A 236 25.65 -7.35 -4.19
C ASN A 236 24.88 -8.47 -4.88
N ILE A 237 24.15 -9.30 -4.15
CA ILE A 237 23.33 -10.36 -4.73
C ILE A 237 21.83 -10.08 -4.58
N TYR A 238 21.45 -9.04 -3.83
CA TYR A 238 20.08 -8.59 -3.72
C TYR A 238 19.69 -7.75 -4.92
N ASP A 239 19.04 -8.40 -5.90
CA ASP A 239 18.62 -7.76 -7.15
C ASP A 239 17.09 -7.57 -7.16
N SER A 240 16.64 -6.35 -6.94
CA SER A 240 15.20 -6.01 -7.00
C SER A 240 14.62 -6.10 -8.41
N HIS A 241 15.48 -6.11 -9.44
CA HIS A 241 15.11 -6.31 -10.85
C HIS A 241 15.24 -7.77 -11.28
N HIS A 242 15.38 -8.70 -10.34
CA HIS A 242 15.53 -10.11 -10.64
C HIS A 242 14.38 -10.61 -11.51
N PRO A 243 14.66 -11.40 -12.57
CA PRO A 243 13.61 -11.90 -13.46
C PRO A 243 12.48 -12.66 -12.75
N ALA A 244 12.80 -13.38 -11.68
CA ALA A 244 11.78 -14.07 -10.89
C ALA A 244 10.78 -13.10 -10.27
N VAL A 245 11.25 -11.96 -9.74
CA VAL A 245 10.38 -10.93 -9.14
C VAL A 245 9.51 -10.27 -10.22
N LEU A 246 10.10 -9.88 -11.34
CA LEU A 246 9.36 -9.28 -12.45
C LEU A 246 8.30 -10.23 -13.03
N ARG A 247 8.61 -11.51 -13.15
CA ARG A 247 7.64 -12.54 -13.58
C ARG A 247 6.51 -12.72 -12.59
N MET A 248 6.80 -12.65 -11.29
CA MET A 248 5.77 -12.71 -10.24
C MET A 248 4.84 -11.51 -10.28
N ILE A 249 5.37 -10.33 -10.52
CA ILE A 249 4.57 -9.10 -10.69
C ILE A 249 3.63 -9.27 -11.88
N GLN A 250 4.13 -9.70 -13.03
CA GLN A 250 3.32 -9.92 -14.22
C GLN A 250 2.22 -10.95 -13.99
N LYS A 251 2.54 -12.08 -13.37
CA LYS A 251 1.57 -13.12 -13.05
C LYS A 251 0.45 -12.59 -12.13
N THR A 252 0.80 -11.79 -11.16
CA THR A 252 -0.15 -11.18 -10.23
C THR A 252 -1.10 -10.22 -10.97
N ILE A 253 -0.58 -9.39 -11.87
CA ILE A 253 -1.38 -8.48 -12.69
C ILE A 253 -2.37 -9.26 -13.56
N GLU A 254 -1.89 -10.26 -14.28
CA GLU A 254 -2.72 -11.09 -15.16
C GLU A 254 -3.83 -11.81 -14.40
N ASN A 255 -3.49 -12.45 -13.29
CA ASN A 255 -4.47 -13.16 -12.47
C ASN A 255 -5.49 -12.23 -11.83
N GLY A 256 -5.05 -11.06 -11.35
CA GLY A 256 -5.96 -10.05 -10.82
C GLY A 256 -6.95 -9.56 -11.86
N HIS A 257 -6.47 -9.22 -13.04
CA HIS A 257 -7.31 -8.72 -14.14
C HIS A 257 -8.34 -9.75 -14.61
N LYS A 258 -7.99 -11.02 -14.66
CA LYS A 258 -8.93 -12.09 -15.05
C LYS A 258 -10.16 -12.16 -14.15
N ALA A 259 -10.02 -11.82 -12.89
CA ALA A 259 -11.12 -11.83 -11.92
C ALA A 259 -11.75 -10.43 -11.68
N GLY A 260 -11.29 -9.40 -12.40
CA GLY A 260 -11.81 -8.04 -12.30
C GLY A 260 -11.17 -7.19 -11.21
N CYS A 261 -10.08 -7.63 -10.59
CA CYS A 261 -9.32 -6.82 -9.65
C CYS A 261 -8.47 -5.78 -10.38
N TRP A 262 -8.39 -4.56 -9.82
CA TRP A 262 -7.30 -3.68 -10.21
C TRP A 262 -6.04 -4.06 -9.40
N VAL A 263 -4.87 -3.83 -9.99
CA VAL A 263 -3.59 -4.26 -9.42
C VAL A 263 -2.61 -3.10 -9.38
N GLY A 264 -2.05 -2.85 -8.22
CA GLY A 264 -1.07 -1.80 -8.01
C GLY A 264 0.24 -2.31 -7.39
N ILE A 265 1.20 -1.41 -7.31
CA ILE A 265 2.47 -1.61 -6.62
C ILE A 265 2.63 -0.51 -5.57
N CYS A 266 2.89 -0.90 -4.32
CA CYS A 266 3.13 0.04 -3.22
C CYS A 266 4.54 -0.04 -2.63
N GLY A 267 5.35 -1.01 -3.06
CA GLY A 267 6.74 -1.14 -2.65
C GLY A 267 7.68 -0.19 -3.39
N GLU A 268 8.96 -0.24 -3.06
CA GLU A 268 9.98 0.67 -3.61
C GLU A 268 10.11 0.60 -5.13
N LEU A 269 9.87 -0.57 -5.74
CA LEU A 269 9.91 -0.72 -7.19
C LEU A 269 8.91 0.17 -7.92
N GLY A 270 7.80 0.53 -7.28
CA GLY A 270 6.81 1.44 -7.85
C GLY A 270 7.37 2.82 -8.17
N ALA A 271 8.36 3.26 -7.40
CA ALA A 271 9.07 4.53 -7.59
C ALA A 271 10.34 4.41 -8.45
N ASP A 272 10.69 3.22 -8.87
CA ASP A 272 11.85 2.97 -9.75
C ASP A 272 11.49 3.35 -11.19
N MET A 273 11.90 4.54 -11.58
CA MET A 273 11.57 5.10 -12.89
C MET A 273 12.19 4.34 -14.07
N THR A 274 13.18 3.50 -13.83
CA THR A 274 13.74 2.60 -14.87
C THR A 274 12.78 1.45 -15.21
N LEU A 275 11.82 1.16 -14.33
CA LEU A 275 10.81 0.11 -14.49
C LEU A 275 9.41 0.64 -14.82
N THR A 276 9.20 1.95 -14.80
CA THR A 276 7.86 2.54 -15.03
C THR A 276 7.27 2.05 -16.36
N GLU A 277 8.02 2.13 -17.45
CA GLU A 277 7.55 1.64 -18.77
C GLU A 277 7.23 0.15 -18.74
N THR A 278 8.07 -0.66 -18.12
CA THR A 278 7.85 -2.11 -17.96
C THR A 278 6.54 -2.39 -17.27
N PHE A 279 6.26 -1.71 -16.16
CA PHE A 279 5.01 -1.90 -15.41
C PHE A 279 3.79 -1.44 -16.20
N LEU A 280 3.89 -0.34 -16.94
CA LEU A 280 2.81 0.12 -17.82
C LEU A 280 2.49 -0.94 -18.89
N LYS A 281 3.50 -1.53 -19.51
CA LYS A 281 3.34 -2.59 -20.51
C LYS A 281 2.82 -3.90 -19.92
N MET A 282 3.09 -4.18 -18.66
CA MET A 282 2.50 -5.30 -17.92
C MET A 282 1.01 -5.11 -17.65
N GLY A 283 0.51 -3.88 -17.76
CA GLY A 283 -0.88 -3.53 -17.49
C GLY A 283 -1.16 -3.06 -16.06
N ILE A 284 -0.16 -2.56 -15.33
CA ILE A 284 -0.36 -2.05 -13.97
C ILE A 284 -1.45 -0.97 -13.94
N ASP A 285 -2.28 -0.99 -12.92
CA ASP A 285 -3.36 0.00 -12.74
C ASP A 285 -3.00 1.13 -11.78
N GLU A 286 -2.13 0.85 -10.81
CA GLU A 286 -1.76 1.80 -9.77
C GLU A 286 -0.26 1.74 -9.47
N LEU A 287 0.31 2.91 -9.24
CA LEU A 287 1.63 3.05 -8.62
C LEU A 287 1.46 3.93 -7.38
N SER A 288 1.78 3.39 -6.20
CA SER A 288 1.73 4.13 -4.94
C SER A 288 3.15 4.37 -4.44
N VAL A 289 3.53 5.63 -4.32
CA VAL A 289 4.91 6.06 -4.15
C VAL A 289 5.02 7.11 -3.04
N SER A 290 6.24 7.38 -2.58
CA SER A 290 6.44 8.53 -1.71
C SER A 290 5.98 9.81 -2.41
N PRO A 291 5.38 10.78 -1.70
CA PRO A 291 4.76 11.95 -2.35
C PRO A 291 5.66 12.70 -3.32
N THR A 292 6.95 12.82 -3.01
CA THR A 292 7.92 13.53 -3.85
C THR A 292 8.17 12.89 -5.22
N PHE A 293 7.81 11.61 -5.40
CA PHE A 293 7.92 10.90 -6.68
C PHE A 293 6.71 11.06 -7.59
N VAL A 294 5.61 11.61 -7.10
CA VAL A 294 4.35 11.69 -7.86
C VAL A 294 4.53 12.46 -9.16
N LEU A 295 4.99 13.70 -9.10
CA LEU A 295 5.14 14.52 -10.30
C LEU A 295 6.20 14.01 -11.28
N PRO A 296 7.38 13.53 -10.84
CA PRO A 296 8.33 12.89 -11.75
C PRO A 296 7.75 11.68 -12.49
N ILE A 297 6.98 10.83 -11.81
CA ILE A 297 6.35 9.66 -12.43
C ILE A 297 5.20 10.07 -13.34
N ARG A 298 4.40 11.08 -12.97
CA ARG A 298 3.38 11.66 -13.87
C ARG A 298 4.00 12.09 -15.20
N LYS A 299 5.13 12.76 -15.15
CA LYS A 299 5.87 13.16 -16.35
C LYS A 299 6.18 11.95 -17.24
N LEU A 300 6.74 10.89 -16.66
CA LEU A 300 7.04 9.66 -17.40
C LEU A 300 5.81 9.00 -17.99
N ILE A 301 4.75 8.84 -17.20
CA ILE A 301 3.49 8.22 -17.64
C ILE A 301 2.95 8.96 -18.88
N ARG A 302 2.94 10.28 -18.84
CA ARG A 302 2.40 11.11 -19.93
C ARG A 302 3.23 11.05 -21.21
N GLU A 303 4.47 10.60 -21.15
CA GLU A 303 5.39 10.44 -22.28
C GLU A 303 5.45 9.00 -22.80
N MET A 304 4.85 8.03 -22.10
CA MET A 304 4.96 6.59 -22.37
C MET A 304 3.70 6.00 -22.95
N SER A 305 3.85 4.84 -23.65
CA SER A 305 2.76 4.03 -24.16
C SER A 305 2.72 2.68 -23.44
N THR A 306 1.53 2.07 -23.39
CA THR A 306 1.35 0.69 -22.90
C THR A 306 1.55 -0.36 -24.00
N LYS A 307 1.74 0.06 -25.25
CA LYS A 307 1.95 -0.82 -26.43
C LYS A 307 3.41 -1.02 -26.77
#